data_204f1c58158f3f0a0d34c9fea57064bc
#
_entry.id   204f1c58158f3f0a0d34c9fea57064bc
#
_cell.length_a   1.000
_cell.length_b   1.000
_cell.length_c   1.000
_cell.angle_alpha   90.00
_cell.angle_beta   90.00
_cell.angle_gamma   90.00
#
_symmetry.space_group_name_H-M   'P 1'
#
loop_
_entity.id
_entity.type
_entity.pdbx_description
1 polymer ?
#
loop_
_entity_poly.entity_id
_entity_poly.type
_entity_poly.pdbx_seq_one_letter_code
_entity_poly.pdbx_strand_id
1 'polypeptide(L)'
;MRLFTLYGVVRPYPTVQYALDSFYFQIMSTWRRIAIEKFPQHRELVERSESVGMLWVDLRVIFADAHRPPVDEMTIRKVYGFASWCVAESRSRDIATSAICHFYEHLPTEALVRRELPKYMSRQDFLGMSEVFKYHLSPEEHAAFVREFLEQKERLLKAAI
;
A
#
# COMPACT_ATOMS: atom_id res chain seq x y z
N MET A 1 7.57 -66.94 4.99
CA MET A 1 7.88 -66.01 6.08
C MET A 1 8.19 -64.66 5.41
N ARG A 2 7.18 -63.75 5.40
CA ARG A 2 7.29 -62.39 4.78
C ARG A 2 7.15 -61.38 5.89
N LEU A 3 8.20 -60.62 6.15
CA LEU A 3 8.26 -59.50 7.08
C LEU A 3 7.63 -58.27 6.40
N PHE A 4 6.50 -57.77 6.96
CA PHE A 4 5.93 -56.49 6.61
C PHE A 4 6.60 -55.43 7.47
N THR A 5 7.42 -54.55 6.86
CA THR A 5 7.95 -53.36 7.53
C THR A 5 6.93 -52.24 7.35
N LEU A 6 6.24 -51.92 8.43
CA LEU A 6 5.37 -50.72 8.52
C LEU A 6 6.24 -49.49 8.82
N TYR A 7 6.54 -48.71 7.79
CA TYR A 7 7.03 -47.34 8.00
C TYR A 7 5.82 -46.42 8.25
N GLY A 8 5.58 -46.15 9.51
CA GLY A 8 4.64 -45.12 9.94
C GLY A 8 5.23 -43.74 9.65
N VAL A 9 4.73 -43.06 8.62
CA VAL A 9 5.01 -41.63 8.40
C VAL A 9 4.29 -40.86 9.49
N VAL A 10 5.02 -40.44 10.52
CA VAL A 10 4.54 -39.51 11.54
C VAL A 10 4.39 -38.16 10.84
N ARG A 11 3.16 -37.78 10.48
CA ARG A 11 2.87 -36.40 10.05
C ARG A 11 3.04 -35.49 11.26
N PRO A 12 3.85 -34.41 11.17
CA PRO A 12 3.94 -33.46 12.29
C PRO A 12 2.56 -32.87 12.53
N TYR A 13 2.17 -32.78 13.80
CA TYR A 13 0.89 -32.28 14.26
C TYR A 13 0.69 -30.82 13.78
N PRO A 14 -0.39 -30.52 13.04
CA PRO A 14 -0.65 -29.17 12.54
C PRO A 14 -0.91 -28.13 13.66
N THR A 15 -1.19 -28.57 14.88
CA THR A 15 -1.55 -27.73 16.03
C THR A 15 -0.44 -26.81 16.53
N VAL A 16 0.82 -27.22 16.49
CA VAL A 16 1.95 -26.41 17.00
C VAL A 16 2.26 -25.26 16.04
N GLN A 17 2.21 -25.51 14.74
CA GLN A 17 2.47 -24.46 13.73
C GLN A 17 1.39 -23.38 13.78
N TYR A 18 0.11 -23.76 13.87
CA TYR A 18 -1.00 -22.79 14.01
C TYR A 18 -0.91 -21.96 15.30
N ALA A 19 -0.45 -22.57 16.39
CA ALA A 19 -0.27 -21.85 17.65
C ALA A 19 0.90 -20.85 17.59
N LEU A 20 2.01 -21.23 16.95
CA LEU A 20 3.15 -20.34 16.74
C LEU A 20 2.80 -19.20 15.78
N ASP A 21 2.11 -19.48 14.67
CA ASP A 21 1.68 -18.46 13.71
C ASP A 21 0.68 -17.49 14.35
N SER A 22 -0.25 -17.98 15.18
CA SER A 22 -1.20 -17.13 15.92
C SER A 22 -0.49 -16.27 16.97
N PHE A 23 0.48 -16.81 17.68
CA PHE A 23 1.28 -16.07 18.68
C PHE A 23 2.17 -15.02 18.02
N TYR A 24 2.80 -15.36 16.89
CA TYR A 24 3.60 -14.43 16.09
C TYR A 24 2.75 -13.27 15.56
N PHE A 25 1.53 -13.57 15.11
CA PHE A 25 0.57 -12.58 14.61
C PHE A 25 0.09 -11.61 15.72
N GLN A 26 0.01 -12.08 16.98
CA GLN A 26 -0.34 -11.23 18.14
C GLN A 26 0.80 -10.28 18.57
N ILE A 27 2.06 -10.66 18.31
CA ILE A 27 3.23 -9.82 18.67
C ILE A 27 3.56 -8.82 17.57
N MET A 28 3.07 -9.04 16.34
CA MET A 28 3.32 -8.15 15.21
C MET A 28 2.68 -6.78 15.43
N SER A 29 3.43 -5.73 15.07
CA SER A 29 2.89 -4.37 15.04
C SER A 29 1.67 -4.29 14.12
N THR A 30 0.68 -3.47 14.50
CA THR A 30 -0.58 -3.34 13.76
C THR A 30 -0.37 -3.04 12.28
N TRP A 31 0.59 -2.17 11.94
CA TRP A 31 0.86 -1.83 10.54
C TRP A 31 1.38 -3.03 9.73
N ARG A 32 2.23 -3.90 10.33
CA ARG A 32 2.72 -5.11 9.66
C ARG A 32 1.59 -6.07 9.33
N ARG A 33 0.71 -6.30 10.30
CA ARG A 33 -0.46 -7.17 10.11
C ARG A 33 -1.33 -6.67 8.95
N ILE A 34 -1.69 -5.40 8.95
CA ILE A 34 -2.51 -4.79 7.89
C ILE A 34 -1.78 -4.82 6.54
N ALA A 35 -0.47 -4.54 6.53
CA ALA A 35 0.32 -4.63 5.30
C ALA A 35 0.35 -6.06 4.73
N ILE A 36 0.54 -7.09 5.56
CA ILE A 36 0.51 -8.49 5.12
C ILE A 36 -0.87 -8.88 4.58
N GLU A 37 -1.95 -8.44 5.22
CA GLU A 37 -3.32 -8.68 4.74
C GLU A 37 -3.55 -8.07 3.36
N LYS A 38 -3.03 -6.87 3.11
CA LYS A 38 -3.17 -6.20 1.81
C LYS A 38 -2.21 -6.72 0.75
N PHE A 39 -1.00 -7.12 1.15
CA PHE A 39 0.10 -7.53 0.27
C PHE A 39 0.63 -8.92 0.63
N PRO A 40 -0.21 -9.98 0.61
CA PRO A 40 0.25 -11.32 0.99
C PRO A 40 1.41 -11.83 0.13
N GLN A 41 1.49 -11.41 -1.13
CA GLN A 41 2.58 -11.73 -2.06
C GLN A 41 3.92 -11.05 -1.70
N HIS A 42 3.88 -10.02 -0.86
CA HIS A 42 5.06 -9.28 -0.39
C HIS A 42 5.30 -9.46 1.11
N ARG A 43 4.83 -10.57 1.68
CA ARG A 43 4.93 -10.86 3.11
C ARG A 43 6.36 -10.73 3.64
N GLU A 44 7.33 -11.35 2.96
CA GLU A 44 8.74 -11.29 3.35
C GLU A 44 9.29 -9.85 3.36
N LEU A 45 8.86 -9.03 2.41
CA LEU A 45 9.19 -7.61 2.37
C LEU A 45 8.69 -6.88 3.62
N VAL A 46 7.42 -7.11 3.98
CA VAL A 46 6.80 -6.49 5.15
C VAL A 46 7.46 -6.96 6.45
N GLU A 47 7.77 -8.25 6.57
CA GLU A 47 8.39 -8.83 7.76
C GLU A 47 9.82 -8.31 7.97
N ARG A 48 10.62 -8.15 6.93
CA ARG A 48 11.99 -7.62 7.01
C ARG A 48 12.08 -6.11 7.18
N SER A 49 11.01 -5.35 6.90
CA SER A 49 11.01 -3.91 7.05
C SER A 49 11.11 -3.50 8.52
N GLU A 50 12.15 -2.77 8.89
CA GLU A 50 12.39 -2.35 10.29
C GLU A 50 11.33 -1.37 10.78
N SER A 51 10.79 -0.54 9.90
CA SER A 51 9.76 0.45 10.18
C SER A 51 8.76 0.57 9.04
N VAL A 52 7.61 1.20 9.32
CA VAL A 52 6.61 1.50 8.28
C VAL A 52 7.17 2.49 7.23
N GLY A 53 8.09 3.38 7.62
CA GLY A 53 8.78 4.28 6.68
C GLY A 53 9.63 3.51 5.68
N MET A 54 10.40 2.51 6.13
CA MET A 54 11.17 1.64 5.23
C MET A 54 10.27 0.83 4.30
N LEU A 55 9.15 0.32 4.80
CA LEU A 55 8.16 -0.35 3.95
C LEU A 55 7.64 0.58 2.84
N TRP A 56 7.41 1.85 3.14
CA TRP A 56 6.95 2.82 2.14
C TRP A 56 7.96 3.06 1.01
N VAL A 57 9.26 3.00 1.30
CA VAL A 57 10.31 3.10 0.26
C VAL A 57 10.15 1.98 -0.76
N ASP A 58 10.00 0.74 -0.29
CA ASP A 58 9.80 -0.42 -1.17
C ASP A 58 8.44 -0.40 -1.88
N LEU A 59 7.35 -0.05 -1.16
CA LEU A 59 6.01 0.03 -1.74
C LEU A 59 5.91 1.10 -2.83
N ARG A 60 6.68 2.19 -2.76
CA ARG A 60 6.73 3.19 -3.83
C ARG A 60 7.29 2.63 -5.13
N VAL A 61 8.32 1.80 -5.06
CA VAL A 61 8.88 1.13 -6.24
C VAL A 61 7.83 0.21 -6.86
N ILE A 62 7.19 -0.65 -6.06
CA ILE A 62 6.12 -1.54 -6.49
C ILE A 62 4.96 -0.75 -7.09
N PHE A 63 4.58 0.37 -6.49
CA PHE A 63 3.52 1.25 -6.93
C PHE A 63 3.83 1.93 -8.27
N ALA A 64 5.05 2.45 -8.44
CA ALA A 64 5.49 3.05 -9.69
C ALA A 64 5.52 2.02 -10.83
N ASP A 65 6.02 0.81 -10.55
CA ASP A 65 6.04 -0.30 -11.51
C ASP A 65 4.63 -0.74 -11.91
N ALA A 66 3.68 -0.78 -10.96
CA ALA A 66 2.29 -1.13 -11.23
C ALA A 66 1.57 -0.16 -12.20
N HIS A 67 2.08 1.07 -12.35
CA HIS A 67 1.56 2.04 -13.33
C HIS A 67 2.13 1.85 -14.75
N ARG A 68 3.16 1.00 -14.92
CA ARG A 68 3.72 0.69 -16.24
C ARG A 68 2.86 -0.34 -16.97
N PRO A 69 2.78 -0.28 -18.31
CA PRO A 69 2.07 -1.31 -19.07
C PRO A 69 2.71 -2.70 -18.96
N PRO A 70 1.94 -3.77 -18.71
CA PRO A 70 0.49 -3.75 -18.45
C PRO A 70 0.20 -3.24 -17.02
N VAL A 71 -0.78 -2.31 -16.91
CA VAL A 71 -1.12 -1.67 -15.63
C VAL A 71 -1.71 -2.70 -14.65
N ASP A 72 -1.15 -2.78 -13.44
CA ASP A 72 -1.67 -3.60 -12.35
C ASP A 72 -2.56 -2.76 -11.42
N GLU A 73 -3.82 -2.59 -11.82
CA GLU A 73 -4.80 -1.82 -11.04
C GLU A 73 -5.03 -2.39 -9.62
N MET A 74 -4.89 -3.71 -9.45
CA MET A 74 -5.11 -4.34 -8.15
C MET A 74 -4.03 -3.91 -7.17
N THR A 75 -2.77 -3.95 -7.56
CA THR A 75 -1.65 -3.47 -6.74
C THR A 75 -1.78 -1.99 -6.44
N ILE A 76 -2.12 -1.16 -7.44
CA ILE A 76 -2.35 0.28 -7.25
C ILE A 76 -3.42 0.52 -6.17
N ARG A 77 -4.59 -0.13 -6.28
CA ARG A 77 -5.67 0.02 -5.29
C ARG A 77 -5.29 -0.45 -3.89
N LYS A 78 -4.53 -1.53 -3.79
CA LYS A 78 -4.03 -2.04 -2.50
C LYS A 78 -3.10 -1.05 -1.82
N VAL A 79 -2.18 -0.42 -2.58
CA VAL A 79 -1.25 0.59 -2.05
C VAL A 79 -2.00 1.83 -1.57
N TYR A 80 -2.94 2.37 -2.36
CA TYR A 80 -3.81 3.45 -1.90
C TYR A 80 -4.62 3.07 -0.67
N GLY A 81 -5.18 1.85 -0.63
CA GLY A 81 -5.94 1.36 0.52
C GLY A 81 -5.10 1.23 1.79
N PHE A 82 -3.81 0.91 1.67
CA PHE A 82 -2.90 0.89 2.82
C PHE A 82 -2.53 2.32 3.25
N ALA A 83 -2.27 3.22 2.32
CA ALA A 83 -1.99 4.61 2.60
C ALA A 83 -3.17 5.30 3.31
N SER A 84 -4.38 5.10 2.80
CA SER A 84 -5.61 5.62 3.43
C SER A 84 -5.79 5.08 4.84
N TRP A 85 -5.58 3.78 5.06
CA TRP A 85 -5.62 3.19 6.39
C TRP A 85 -4.58 3.81 7.33
N CYS A 86 -3.36 4.03 6.86
CA CYS A 86 -2.31 4.66 7.68
C CYS A 86 -2.73 6.05 8.20
N VAL A 87 -3.41 6.84 7.36
CA VAL A 87 -3.78 8.21 7.69
C VAL A 87 -5.10 8.28 8.47
N ALA A 88 -6.11 7.52 8.05
CA ALA A 88 -7.47 7.64 8.57
C ALA A 88 -7.78 6.73 9.77
N GLU A 89 -7.23 5.51 9.77
CA GLU A 89 -7.63 4.47 10.72
C GLU A 89 -6.54 4.15 11.76
N SER A 90 -5.25 4.38 11.43
CA SER A 90 -4.18 4.16 12.38
C SER A 90 -4.27 5.20 13.50
N ARG A 91 -4.21 4.73 14.75
CA ARG A 91 -4.16 5.62 15.91
C ARG A 91 -2.75 6.14 16.22
N SER A 92 -1.78 5.79 15.38
CA SER A 92 -0.38 6.15 15.54
C SER A 92 -0.04 7.32 14.62
N ARG A 93 0.38 8.43 15.22
CA ARG A 93 0.89 9.59 14.50
C ARG A 93 2.06 9.24 13.58
N ASP A 94 2.97 8.38 14.05
CA ASP A 94 4.16 7.98 13.29
C ASP A 94 3.80 7.20 12.02
N ILE A 95 2.78 6.33 12.09
CA ILE A 95 2.30 5.59 10.93
C ILE A 95 1.67 6.54 9.92
N ALA A 96 0.84 7.48 10.37
CA ALA A 96 0.22 8.48 9.50
C ALA A 96 1.29 9.39 8.87
N THR A 97 2.23 9.92 9.67
CA THR A 97 3.33 10.76 9.18
C THR A 97 4.17 10.01 8.15
N SER A 98 4.50 8.74 8.40
CA SER A 98 5.26 7.94 7.45
C SER A 98 4.55 7.80 6.10
N ALA A 99 3.23 7.58 6.08
CA ALA A 99 2.47 7.51 4.83
C ALA A 99 2.44 8.88 4.11
N ILE A 100 2.30 9.97 4.85
CA ILE A 100 2.30 11.33 4.30
C ILE A 100 3.66 11.63 3.65
N CYS A 101 4.76 11.46 4.38
CA CYS A 101 6.10 11.87 3.94
C CYS A 101 6.73 10.91 2.92
N HIS A 102 6.39 9.61 2.94
CA HIS A 102 7.04 8.65 2.06
C HIS A 102 6.16 8.20 0.88
N PHE A 103 4.88 8.54 0.88
CA PHE A 103 3.97 8.19 -0.21
C PHE A 103 3.25 9.41 -0.77
N TYR A 104 2.41 10.09 0.01
CA TYR A 104 1.53 11.14 -0.55
C TYR A 104 2.31 12.32 -1.13
N GLU A 105 3.36 12.82 -0.47
CA GLU A 105 4.13 13.97 -0.96
C GLU A 105 4.83 13.70 -2.30
N HIS A 106 5.06 12.42 -2.63
CA HIS A 106 5.71 12.02 -3.88
C HIS A 106 4.74 11.74 -5.05
N LEU A 107 3.44 11.64 -4.82
CA LEU A 107 2.47 11.35 -5.88
C LEU A 107 2.54 12.33 -7.07
N PRO A 108 2.76 13.64 -6.86
CA PRO A 108 2.81 14.58 -7.98
C PRO A 108 4.13 14.54 -8.79
N THR A 109 5.18 13.88 -8.28
CA THR A 109 6.50 13.88 -8.93
C THR A 109 6.63 12.82 -10.03
N GLU A 110 5.81 11.77 -9.98
CA GLU A 110 5.83 10.67 -10.94
C GLU A 110 4.78 10.90 -12.04
N ALA A 111 5.21 11.15 -13.28
CA ALA A 111 4.32 11.55 -14.38
C ALA A 111 3.17 10.56 -14.65
N LEU A 112 3.46 9.24 -14.60
CA LEU A 112 2.42 8.21 -14.79
C LEU A 112 1.43 8.18 -13.63
N VAL A 113 1.91 8.27 -12.40
CA VAL A 113 1.08 8.32 -11.20
C VAL A 113 0.19 9.56 -11.23
N ARG A 114 0.77 10.74 -11.49
CA ARG A 114 0.06 12.02 -11.58
C ARG A 114 -1.10 11.96 -12.56
N ARG A 115 -0.87 11.40 -13.75
CA ARG A 115 -1.91 11.26 -14.78
C ARG A 115 -3.04 10.34 -14.36
N GLU A 116 -2.72 9.24 -13.67
CA GLU A 116 -3.71 8.21 -13.30
C GLU A 116 -4.41 8.51 -11.95
N LEU A 117 -3.84 9.41 -11.14
CA LEU A 117 -4.31 9.74 -9.79
C LEU A 117 -5.83 10.02 -9.70
N PRO A 118 -6.47 10.75 -10.65
CA PRO A 118 -7.92 11.01 -10.60
C PRO A 118 -8.79 9.75 -10.67
N LYS A 119 -8.26 8.61 -11.12
CA LYS A 119 -8.99 7.33 -11.13
C LYS A 119 -9.10 6.73 -9.72
N TYR A 120 -8.13 6.97 -8.87
CA TYR A 120 -7.95 6.25 -7.59
C TYR A 120 -8.25 7.12 -6.36
N MET A 121 -8.11 8.43 -6.45
CA MET A 121 -8.32 9.35 -5.35
C MET A 121 -9.61 10.14 -5.52
N SER A 122 -10.37 10.31 -4.43
CA SER A 122 -11.55 11.18 -4.45
C SER A 122 -11.13 12.65 -4.52
N ARG A 123 -12.07 13.52 -4.99
CA ARG A 123 -11.83 14.97 -4.96
C ARG A 123 -11.58 15.49 -3.54
N GLN A 124 -12.32 14.96 -2.57
CA GLN A 124 -12.20 15.36 -1.18
C GLN A 124 -10.83 14.97 -0.60
N ASP A 125 -10.39 13.73 -0.81
CA ASP A 125 -9.09 13.26 -0.32
C ASP A 125 -7.94 14.04 -0.99
N PHE A 126 -8.05 14.29 -2.30
CA PHE A 126 -7.05 15.07 -3.03
C PHE A 126 -6.91 16.48 -2.47
N LEU A 127 -8.03 17.20 -2.26
CA LEU A 127 -8.01 18.54 -1.71
C LEU A 127 -7.53 18.55 -0.26
N GLY A 128 -7.87 17.52 0.52
CA GLY A 128 -7.37 17.35 1.89
C GLY A 128 -5.84 17.16 1.97
N MET A 129 -5.23 16.60 0.91
CA MET A 129 -3.77 16.39 0.81
C MET A 129 -3.05 17.52 0.05
N SER A 130 -3.76 18.56 -0.39
CA SER A 130 -3.19 19.60 -1.27
C SER A 130 -1.95 20.28 -0.69
N GLU A 131 -1.91 20.53 0.62
CA GLU A 131 -0.73 21.13 1.27
C GLU A 131 0.48 20.19 1.26
N VAL A 132 0.25 18.87 1.34
CA VAL A 132 1.31 17.85 1.28
C VAL A 132 1.95 17.84 -0.11
N PHE A 133 1.16 18.00 -1.17
CA PHE A 133 1.66 18.00 -2.55
C PHE A 133 2.57 19.19 -2.88
N LYS A 134 2.48 20.29 -2.11
CA LYS A 134 3.37 21.46 -2.28
C LYS A 134 4.82 21.17 -1.93
N TYR A 135 5.09 20.10 -1.17
CA TYR A 135 6.42 19.86 -0.63
C TYR A 135 7.50 19.73 -1.73
N HIS A 136 7.14 19.11 -2.86
CA HIS A 136 8.05 18.90 -3.99
C HIS A 136 7.72 19.74 -5.24
N LEU A 137 6.76 20.65 -5.15
CA LEU A 137 6.30 21.45 -6.28
C LEU A 137 6.49 22.96 -6.01
N SER A 138 6.83 23.70 -7.05
CA SER A 138 6.68 25.15 -7.01
C SER A 138 5.20 25.55 -6.91
N PRO A 139 4.89 26.80 -6.49
CA PRO A 139 3.49 27.28 -6.45
C PRO A 139 2.77 27.12 -7.79
N GLU A 140 3.47 27.39 -8.91
CA GLU A 140 2.93 27.29 -10.27
C GLU A 140 2.64 25.83 -10.66
N GLU A 141 3.59 24.93 -10.36
CA GLU A 141 3.42 23.48 -10.61
C GLU A 141 2.29 22.89 -9.77
N HIS A 142 2.18 23.31 -8.50
CA HIS A 142 1.10 22.90 -7.63
C HIS A 142 -0.27 23.37 -8.18
N ALA A 143 -0.38 24.64 -8.58
CA ALA A 143 -1.60 25.17 -9.16
C ALA A 143 -2.00 24.44 -10.46
N ALA A 144 -1.01 24.12 -11.31
CA ALA A 144 -1.23 23.31 -12.51
C ALA A 144 -1.70 21.90 -12.17
N PHE A 145 -1.06 21.24 -11.20
CA PHE A 145 -1.42 19.90 -10.75
C PHE A 145 -2.86 19.81 -10.20
N VAL A 146 -3.25 20.78 -9.37
CA VAL A 146 -4.62 20.84 -8.83
C VAL A 146 -5.64 21.00 -9.96
N ARG A 147 -5.40 21.90 -10.92
CA ARG A 147 -6.27 22.11 -12.07
C ARG A 147 -6.40 20.84 -12.92
N GLU A 148 -5.29 20.22 -13.28
CA GLU A 148 -5.25 18.99 -14.10
C GLU A 148 -6.04 17.86 -13.43
N PHE A 149 -5.86 17.66 -12.12
CA PHE A 149 -6.60 16.66 -11.37
C PHE A 149 -8.11 16.91 -11.42
N LEU A 150 -8.54 18.13 -11.13
CA LEU A 150 -9.97 18.47 -11.08
C LEU A 150 -10.65 18.33 -12.44
N GLU A 151 -10.00 18.81 -13.51
CA GLU A 151 -10.50 18.69 -14.88
C GLU A 151 -10.60 17.22 -15.33
N GLN A 152 -9.62 16.42 -15.01
CA GLN A 152 -9.65 15.00 -15.38
C GLN A 152 -10.66 14.24 -14.54
N LYS A 153 -10.80 14.54 -13.25
CA LYS A 153 -11.82 13.94 -12.37
C LYS A 153 -13.23 14.23 -12.89
N GLU A 154 -13.48 15.46 -13.31
CA GLU A 154 -14.78 15.83 -13.90
C GLU A 154 -15.06 15.06 -15.20
N ARG A 155 -14.06 14.91 -16.07
CA ARG A 155 -14.20 14.09 -17.30
C ARG A 155 -14.54 12.65 -17.00
N LEU A 156 -13.87 12.04 -16.01
CA LEU A 156 -14.15 10.66 -15.60
C LEU A 156 -15.56 10.49 -15.05
N LEU A 157 -16.05 11.46 -14.27
CA LEU A 157 -17.41 11.42 -13.73
C LEU A 157 -18.47 11.54 -14.84
N LYS A 158 -18.25 12.41 -15.82
CA LYS A 158 -19.16 12.55 -16.99
C LYS A 158 -19.18 11.31 -17.87
N ALA A 159 -18.07 10.59 -18.01
CA ALA A 159 -17.98 9.37 -18.80
C ALA A 159 -18.62 8.13 -18.14
N ALA A 160 -18.91 8.21 -16.84
CA ALA A 160 -19.53 7.12 -16.07
C ALA A 160 -21.07 7.21 -16.00
N ILE A 161 -21.69 8.25 -16.61
CA ILE A 161 -23.15 8.49 -16.72
C ILE A 161 -23.63 8.01 -18.08
#